data_eb600396d1a11dd200b517ff6273024d
#
_entry.id   eb600396d1a11dd200b517ff6273024d
#
_cell.length_a   1.000
_cell.length_b   1.000
_cell.length_c   1.000
_cell.angle_alpha   90.00
_cell.angle_beta   90.00
_cell.angle_gamma   90.00
#
_symmetry.space_group_name_H-M   'P 1'
#
loop_
_entity.id
_entity.type
_entity.pdbx_description
1 polymer ?
#
loop_
_entity_poly.entity_id
_entity_poly.type
_entity_poly.pdbx_seq_one_letter_code
_entity_poly.pdbx_strand_id
1 'polypeptide(L)'
;MRKVGLIVIVFALFLMTAAYVKAKSTGDHENFHPNNFKKSTTINNKWFPLKPGMQYVYEGITNDDEGNQVSRRLVVTVTDLTKVIDGVKTLVSWDRDYNDDVLVESELAFYAQDNNGTVWRMGEHPEEYQDGKYLDAPTWFAGVANSIAGIEMQGKPAQGQASYSRVGRLL
;
A
#
# COMPACT_ATOMS: atom_id res chain seq x y z
N MET A 1 -66.14 31.77 -35.52
CA MET A 1 -66.05 30.58 -34.65
C MET A 1 -64.67 29.94 -34.83
N ARG A 2 -63.74 30.22 -33.95
CA ARG A 2 -62.34 29.69 -33.94
C ARG A 2 -62.33 28.39 -33.15
N LYS A 3 -61.95 27.29 -33.80
CA LYS A 3 -61.73 26.01 -33.11
C LYS A 3 -60.32 26.02 -32.49
N VAL A 4 -60.26 25.94 -31.17
CA VAL A 4 -59.01 25.77 -30.42
C VAL A 4 -58.70 24.28 -30.35
N GLY A 5 -57.64 23.86 -31.02
CA GLY A 5 -57.19 22.48 -30.97
C GLY A 5 -56.35 22.28 -29.65
N LEU A 6 -56.77 21.34 -28.85
CA LEU A 6 -56.07 20.90 -27.64
C LEU A 6 -54.93 19.99 -28.02
N ILE A 7 -53.69 20.47 -27.88
CA ILE A 7 -52.47 19.65 -28.05
C ILE A 7 -52.19 18.95 -26.72
N VAL A 8 -52.43 17.66 -26.64
CA VAL A 8 -52.04 16.81 -25.51
C VAL A 8 -50.59 16.42 -25.73
N ILE A 9 -49.70 17.04 -24.95
CA ILE A 9 -48.26 16.62 -24.88
C ILE A 9 -48.17 15.47 -23.90
N VAL A 10 -47.99 14.26 -24.40
CA VAL A 10 -47.67 13.08 -23.60
C VAL A 10 -46.18 13.15 -23.21
N PHE A 11 -45.89 13.51 -22.00
CA PHE A 11 -44.57 13.39 -21.43
C PHE A 11 -44.31 11.91 -21.09
N ALA A 12 -43.58 11.22 -21.99
CA ALA A 12 -43.06 9.89 -21.69
C ALA A 12 -41.89 10.04 -20.68
N LEU A 13 -42.18 9.74 -19.41
CA LEU A 13 -41.17 9.65 -18.36
C LEU A 13 -40.32 8.40 -18.62
N PHE A 14 -39.15 8.58 -19.26
CA PHE A 14 -38.12 7.54 -19.33
C PHE A 14 -37.49 7.41 -17.93
N LEU A 15 -37.95 6.46 -17.13
CA LEU A 15 -37.26 5.99 -15.94
C LEU A 15 -35.99 5.26 -16.40
N MET A 16 -34.87 6.00 -16.53
CA MET A 16 -33.55 5.41 -16.55
C MET A 16 -33.28 4.81 -15.18
N THR A 17 -33.56 3.53 -14.99
CA THR A 17 -32.96 2.74 -13.93
C THR A 17 -31.48 2.63 -14.24
N ALA A 18 -30.68 3.51 -13.63
CA ALA A 18 -29.26 3.35 -13.58
C ALA A 18 -28.98 2.03 -12.86
N ALA A 19 -28.78 0.96 -13.61
CA ALA A 19 -28.18 -0.26 -13.07
C ALA A 19 -26.81 0.15 -12.57
N TYR A 20 -26.68 0.27 -11.26
CA TYR A 20 -25.40 0.39 -10.59
C TYR A 20 -24.68 -0.94 -10.82
N VAL A 21 -23.98 -1.04 -11.94
CA VAL A 21 -23.02 -2.11 -12.16
C VAL A 21 -21.95 -1.85 -11.14
N LYS A 22 -22.03 -2.56 -10.01
CA LYS A 22 -20.96 -2.68 -9.05
C LYS A 22 -19.80 -3.27 -9.84
N ALA A 23 -18.91 -2.41 -10.36
CA ALA A 23 -17.70 -2.85 -10.99
C ALA A 23 -17.01 -3.70 -9.93
N LYS A 24 -17.07 -5.02 -10.11
CA LYS A 24 -16.24 -5.96 -9.38
C LYS A 24 -14.83 -5.54 -9.80
N SER A 25 -14.09 -4.91 -8.89
CA SER A 25 -12.67 -4.68 -9.07
C SER A 25 -12.07 -6.08 -9.26
N THR A 26 -11.93 -6.49 -10.49
CA THR A 26 -11.12 -7.64 -10.89
C THR A 26 -9.66 -7.19 -11.02
N GLY A 27 -9.14 -6.48 -10.02
CA GLY A 27 -7.73 -6.52 -9.76
C GLY A 27 -7.46 -7.94 -9.25
N ASP A 28 -6.60 -8.67 -9.92
CA ASP A 28 -6.08 -9.94 -9.40
C ASP A 28 -5.36 -9.65 -8.09
N HIS A 29 -6.13 -9.64 -7.00
CA HIS A 29 -5.58 -9.60 -5.66
C HIS A 29 -5.01 -10.98 -5.41
N GLU A 30 -3.71 -11.03 -5.25
CA GLU A 30 -3.03 -12.26 -4.94
C GLU A 30 -3.66 -12.86 -3.68
N ASN A 31 -3.93 -14.16 -3.73
CA ASN A 31 -4.62 -14.86 -2.65
C ASN A 31 -3.71 -14.94 -1.42
N PHE A 32 -3.87 -14.00 -0.50
CA PHE A 32 -3.25 -14.05 0.80
C PHE A 32 -3.88 -15.14 1.67
N HIS A 33 -3.05 -16.06 2.18
CA HIS A 33 -3.48 -17.12 3.10
C HIS A 33 -2.50 -17.23 4.27
N PRO A 34 -2.89 -16.95 5.51
CA PRO A 34 -2.02 -17.01 6.69
C PRO A 34 -1.30 -18.35 6.87
N ASN A 35 -1.91 -19.46 6.44
CA ASN A 35 -1.33 -20.80 6.54
C ASN A 35 -0.09 -21.01 5.63
N ASN A 36 0.16 -20.12 4.70
CA ASN A 36 1.34 -20.17 3.83
C ASN A 36 2.61 -19.60 4.47
N PHE A 37 2.57 -19.19 5.73
CA PHE A 37 3.66 -18.48 6.40
C PHE A 37 4.25 -19.28 7.57
N LYS A 38 5.05 -20.33 7.28
CA LYS A 38 5.64 -21.19 8.34
C LYS A 38 6.84 -20.56 9.05
N LYS A 39 7.66 -19.78 8.33
CA LYS A 39 8.85 -19.06 8.81
C LYS A 39 8.81 -17.60 8.39
N SER A 40 7.71 -16.95 8.63
CA SER A 40 7.33 -15.65 8.08
C SER A 40 8.33 -14.52 8.32
N THR A 41 9.07 -14.55 9.44
CA THR A 41 10.05 -13.52 9.78
C THR A 41 11.47 -13.83 9.25
N THR A 42 11.67 -14.98 8.59
CA THR A 42 12.91 -15.29 7.90
C THR A 42 12.79 -14.82 6.46
N ILE A 43 13.15 -13.55 6.21
CA ILE A 43 13.03 -12.94 4.89
C ILE A 43 14.37 -13.05 4.17
N ASN A 44 14.52 -14.11 3.39
CA ASN A 44 15.72 -14.43 2.61
C ASN A 44 15.49 -14.42 1.09
N ASN A 45 14.44 -13.75 0.64
CA ASN A 45 14.19 -13.53 -0.78
C ASN A 45 15.44 -12.95 -1.46
N LYS A 46 15.80 -13.48 -2.62
CA LYS A 46 17.03 -13.08 -3.33
C LYS A 46 17.08 -11.60 -3.69
N TRP A 47 15.91 -11.02 -3.96
CA TRP A 47 15.75 -9.64 -4.48
C TRP A 47 15.37 -8.63 -3.39
N PHE A 48 14.85 -9.12 -2.27
CA PHE A 48 14.42 -8.30 -1.14
C PHE A 48 14.77 -9.01 0.19
N PRO A 49 16.07 -9.17 0.51
CA PRO A 49 16.47 -9.80 1.76
C PRO A 49 16.35 -8.80 2.92
N LEU A 50 15.70 -9.22 4.03
CA LEU A 50 15.62 -8.46 5.26
C LEU A 50 16.18 -9.30 6.40
N LYS A 51 17.42 -9.04 6.78
CA LYS A 51 18.08 -9.73 7.89
C LYS A 51 18.20 -8.77 9.11
N PRO A 52 17.69 -9.14 10.29
CA PRO A 52 17.82 -8.32 11.49
C PRO A 52 19.24 -7.85 11.74
N GLY A 53 19.40 -6.56 12.07
CA GLY A 53 20.69 -5.88 12.25
C GLY A 53 21.31 -5.31 10.97
N MET A 54 20.72 -5.58 9.79
CA MET A 54 21.15 -4.94 8.54
C MET A 54 20.53 -3.55 8.43
N GLN A 55 21.29 -2.65 7.79
CA GLN A 55 20.82 -1.33 7.37
C GLN A 55 21.13 -1.13 5.91
N TYR A 56 20.15 -0.63 5.16
CA TYR A 56 20.28 -0.24 3.76
C TYR A 56 20.17 1.27 3.68
N VAL A 57 21.08 1.92 2.98
CA VAL A 57 21.06 3.36 2.75
C VAL A 57 20.96 3.59 1.25
N TYR A 58 19.93 4.31 0.84
CA TYR A 58 19.72 4.73 -0.54
C TYR A 58 19.84 6.25 -0.62
N GLU A 59 20.58 6.74 -1.61
CA GLU A 59 20.77 8.17 -1.84
C GLU A 59 20.46 8.49 -3.30
N GLY A 60 19.84 9.64 -3.54
CA GLY A 60 19.44 10.06 -4.87
C GLY A 60 18.95 11.50 -4.89
N ILE A 61 18.28 11.86 -5.97
CA ILE A 61 17.62 13.14 -6.16
C ILE A 61 16.14 12.87 -6.46
N THR A 62 15.25 13.63 -5.85
CA THR A 62 13.82 13.63 -6.13
C THR A 62 13.34 15.07 -6.35
N ASN A 63 12.06 15.26 -6.64
CA ASN A 63 11.42 16.57 -6.61
C ASN A 63 10.55 16.67 -5.36
N ASP A 64 10.55 17.84 -4.74
CA ASP A 64 9.59 18.21 -3.68
C ASP A 64 8.20 18.48 -4.29
N ASP A 65 7.22 18.81 -3.44
CA ASP A 65 5.84 19.10 -3.86
C ASP A 65 5.74 20.36 -4.74
N GLU A 66 6.72 21.24 -4.67
CA GLU A 66 6.82 22.46 -5.50
C GLU A 66 7.53 22.21 -6.83
N GLY A 67 8.10 21.00 -7.02
CA GLY A 67 8.83 20.59 -8.22
C GLY A 67 10.32 20.95 -8.21
N ASN A 68 10.87 21.43 -7.09
CA ASN A 68 12.29 21.68 -6.94
C ASN A 68 13.05 20.38 -6.74
N GLN A 69 14.27 20.29 -7.27
CA GLN A 69 15.14 19.14 -7.00
C GLN A 69 15.71 19.21 -5.58
N VAL A 70 15.54 18.13 -4.83
CA VAL A 70 16.07 17.96 -3.48
C VAL A 70 16.87 16.66 -3.39
N SER A 71 17.89 16.62 -2.54
CA SER A 71 18.57 15.36 -2.22
C SER A 71 17.64 14.49 -1.39
N ARG A 72 17.60 13.18 -1.69
CA ARG A 72 16.82 12.21 -0.93
C ARG A 72 17.71 11.13 -0.36
N ARG A 73 17.54 10.83 0.91
CA ARG A 73 18.20 9.71 1.58
C ARG A 73 17.20 8.89 2.35
N LEU A 74 17.07 7.60 1.99
CA LEU A 74 16.25 6.61 2.69
C LEU A 74 17.15 5.65 3.47
N VAL A 75 16.89 5.49 4.76
CA VAL A 75 17.62 4.59 5.66
C VAL A 75 16.65 3.53 6.18
N VAL A 76 16.76 2.32 5.65
CA VAL A 76 15.97 1.14 6.06
C VAL A 76 16.77 0.36 7.09
N THR A 77 16.29 0.27 8.33
CA THR A 77 16.91 -0.50 9.41
C THR A 77 16.06 -1.72 9.72
N VAL A 78 16.59 -2.91 9.42
CA VAL A 78 15.91 -4.17 9.75
C VAL A 78 16.09 -4.48 11.23
N THR A 79 15.01 -4.42 11.99
CA THR A 79 15.00 -4.70 13.44
C THR A 79 14.84 -6.21 13.71
N ASP A 80 14.92 -6.61 14.97
CA ASP A 80 14.52 -7.94 15.46
C ASP A 80 13.09 -7.93 16.06
N LEU A 81 12.41 -6.78 15.98
CA LEU A 81 11.03 -6.64 16.46
C LEU A 81 10.06 -7.39 15.56
N THR A 82 8.99 -7.86 16.16
CA THR A 82 7.94 -8.59 15.44
C THR A 82 6.55 -8.14 15.90
N LYS A 83 5.56 -8.23 15.00
CA LYS A 83 4.15 -7.98 15.27
C LYS A 83 3.30 -9.04 14.57
N VAL A 84 2.22 -9.48 15.20
CA VAL A 84 1.23 -10.35 14.51
C VAL A 84 0.19 -9.46 13.84
N ILE A 85 0.03 -9.63 12.52
CA ILE A 85 -0.94 -8.92 11.69
C ILE A 85 -1.69 -9.95 10.85
N ASP A 86 -3.01 -9.93 10.90
CA ASP A 86 -3.90 -10.87 10.18
C ASP A 86 -3.46 -12.34 10.33
N GLY A 87 -3.14 -12.73 11.56
CA GLY A 87 -2.70 -14.09 11.91
C GLY A 87 -1.26 -14.45 11.52
N VAL A 88 -0.51 -13.55 10.88
CA VAL A 88 0.89 -13.78 10.46
C VAL A 88 1.85 -12.98 11.33
N LYS A 89 2.91 -13.64 11.82
CA LYS A 89 4.01 -12.95 12.53
C LYS A 89 4.89 -12.24 11.52
N THR A 90 5.01 -10.92 11.63
CA THR A 90 5.80 -10.07 10.73
C THR A 90 7.13 -9.68 11.34
N LEU A 91 8.11 -9.41 10.51
CA LEU A 91 9.35 -8.71 10.84
C LEU A 91 9.13 -7.21 10.65
N VAL A 92 9.70 -6.39 11.54
CA VAL A 92 9.56 -4.93 11.48
C VAL A 92 10.85 -4.33 10.93
N SER A 93 10.74 -3.46 9.93
CA SER A 93 11.79 -2.50 9.59
C SER A 93 11.44 -1.12 10.14
N TRP A 94 12.45 -0.33 10.41
CA TRP A 94 12.34 1.08 10.73
C TRP A 94 12.98 1.88 9.60
N ASP A 95 12.16 2.55 8.84
CA ASP A 95 12.52 3.27 7.65
C ASP A 95 12.46 4.77 7.95
N ARG A 96 13.49 5.52 7.52
CA ARG A 96 13.58 6.98 7.73
C ARG A 96 13.93 7.63 6.42
N ASP A 97 13.08 8.55 5.99
CA ASP A 97 13.23 9.29 4.75
C ASP A 97 13.60 10.74 5.02
N TYR A 98 14.57 11.24 4.28
CA TYR A 98 15.11 12.59 4.44
C TYR A 98 15.14 13.28 3.09
N ASN A 99 14.68 14.53 3.04
CA ASN A 99 14.90 15.48 1.94
C ASN A 99 15.82 16.59 2.41
N ASP A 100 16.94 16.82 1.70
CA ASP A 100 17.98 17.79 2.08
C ASP A 100 18.41 17.68 3.57
N ASP A 101 18.62 16.43 4.00
CA ASP A 101 18.95 16.03 5.39
C ASP A 101 17.86 16.32 6.44
N VAL A 102 16.69 16.81 6.05
CA VAL A 102 15.54 17.02 6.92
C VAL A 102 14.68 15.75 6.91
N LEU A 103 14.35 15.20 8.09
CA LEU A 103 13.46 14.06 8.23
C LEU A 103 12.04 14.44 7.75
N VAL A 104 11.52 13.70 6.76
CA VAL A 104 10.17 13.89 6.22
C VAL A 104 9.24 12.73 6.55
N GLU A 105 9.79 11.52 6.81
CA GLU A 105 9.01 10.36 7.24
C GLU A 105 9.84 9.44 8.14
N SER A 106 9.18 8.86 9.15
CA SER A 106 9.72 7.78 9.99
C SER A 106 8.67 6.67 10.07
N GLU A 107 8.92 5.55 9.41
CA GLU A 107 7.95 4.47 9.22
C GLU A 107 8.36 3.19 9.95
N LEU A 108 7.39 2.52 10.58
CA LEU A 108 7.50 1.10 10.89
C LEU A 108 6.77 0.30 9.82
N ALA A 109 7.52 -0.41 8.99
CA ALA A 109 6.98 -1.29 7.95
C ALA A 109 7.02 -2.75 8.39
N PHE A 110 5.97 -3.52 8.04
CA PHE A 110 5.75 -4.88 8.52
C PHE A 110 5.77 -5.87 7.37
N TYR A 111 6.77 -6.75 7.36
CA TYR A 111 6.99 -7.70 6.28
C TYR A 111 6.88 -9.15 6.75
N ALA A 112 6.43 -10.02 5.85
CA ALA A 112 6.44 -11.46 6.05
C ALA A 112 6.79 -12.19 4.75
N GLN A 113 7.56 -13.27 4.83
CA GLN A 113 7.84 -14.11 3.67
C GLN A 113 7.02 -15.39 3.74
N ASP A 114 6.33 -15.72 2.64
CA ASP A 114 5.58 -16.96 2.52
C ASP A 114 6.48 -18.15 2.19
N ASN A 115 5.89 -19.36 2.15
CA ASN A 115 6.59 -20.60 1.86
C ASN A 115 7.15 -20.68 0.43
N ASN A 116 6.67 -19.83 -0.50
CA ASN A 116 7.14 -19.76 -1.88
C ASN A 116 8.25 -18.72 -2.07
N GLY A 117 8.62 -18.02 -0.99
CA GLY A 117 9.65 -16.98 -1.00
C GLY A 117 9.14 -15.59 -1.38
N THR A 118 7.83 -15.42 -1.54
CA THR A 118 7.21 -14.11 -1.79
C THR A 118 7.22 -13.30 -0.51
N VAL A 119 7.68 -12.05 -0.57
CA VAL A 119 7.65 -11.10 0.53
C VAL A 119 6.39 -10.26 0.43
N TRP A 120 5.66 -10.20 1.53
CA TRP A 120 4.40 -9.49 1.66
C TRP A 120 4.57 -8.28 2.57
N ARG A 121 4.01 -7.13 2.18
CA ARG A 121 3.80 -5.99 3.07
C ARG A 121 2.47 -6.20 3.79
N MET A 122 2.54 -6.31 5.10
CA MET A 122 1.39 -6.62 5.95
C MET A 122 0.80 -5.37 6.60
N GLY A 123 1.49 -4.26 6.51
CA GLY A 123 1.08 -2.98 7.06
C GLY A 123 2.22 -2.00 7.16
N GLU A 124 1.87 -0.78 7.51
CA GLU A 124 2.80 0.30 7.79
C GLU A 124 2.21 1.27 8.82
N HIS A 125 3.10 1.88 9.57
CA HIS A 125 2.79 2.96 10.50
C HIS A 125 3.81 4.08 10.28
N PRO A 126 3.57 4.95 9.28
CA PRO A 126 4.39 6.10 9.03
C PRO A 126 4.07 7.21 10.03
N GLU A 127 5.08 8.01 10.36
CA GLU A 127 4.95 9.33 10.98
C GLU A 127 5.49 10.32 9.96
N GLU A 128 4.62 11.14 9.41
CA GLU A 128 4.96 12.17 8.43
C GLU A 128 5.32 13.49 9.12
N TYR A 129 6.32 14.18 8.59
CA TYR A 129 6.83 15.44 9.13
C TYR A 129 6.92 16.51 8.05
N GLN A 130 6.55 17.74 8.41
CA GLN A 130 6.73 18.93 7.59
C GLN A 130 7.38 20.03 8.45
N ASP A 131 8.45 20.64 7.95
CA ASP A 131 9.22 21.67 8.66
C ASP A 131 9.68 21.23 10.07
N GLY A 132 10.05 19.94 10.21
CA GLY A 132 10.45 19.34 11.47
C GLY A 132 9.33 19.12 12.49
N LYS A 133 8.06 19.26 12.07
CA LYS A 133 6.88 19.04 12.91
C LYS A 133 6.10 17.83 12.43
N TYR A 134 5.61 17.03 13.38
CA TYR A 134 4.69 15.95 13.07
C TYR A 134 3.43 16.49 12.36
N LEU A 135 3.08 15.82 11.27
CA LEU A 135 1.92 16.16 10.44
C LEU A 135 0.80 15.14 10.60
N ASP A 136 1.06 13.87 10.29
CA ASP A 136 0.07 12.79 10.26
C ASP A 136 0.74 11.41 10.40
N ALA A 137 -0.07 10.36 10.59
CA ALA A 137 0.35 8.96 10.61
C ALA A 137 -0.66 8.09 9.85
N PRO A 138 -0.66 8.08 8.51
CA PRO A 138 -1.61 7.35 7.67
C PRO A 138 -1.39 5.83 7.75
N THR A 139 -1.71 5.27 8.90
CA THR A 139 -1.46 3.87 9.27
C THR A 139 -2.43 2.92 8.58
N TRP A 140 -1.96 1.73 8.21
CA TRP A 140 -2.82 0.62 7.82
C TRP A 140 -2.23 -0.73 8.22
N PHE A 141 -3.10 -1.74 8.43
CA PHE A 141 -2.73 -3.12 8.68
C PHE A 141 -3.64 -4.06 7.89
N ALA A 142 -3.09 -5.14 7.35
CA ALA A 142 -3.88 -6.20 6.73
C ALA A 142 -4.90 -6.77 7.73
N GLY A 143 -6.10 -7.09 7.25
CA GLY A 143 -7.22 -7.56 8.07
C GLY A 143 -7.97 -6.46 8.84
N VAL A 144 -7.53 -5.20 8.77
CA VAL A 144 -8.18 -4.05 9.44
C VAL A 144 -8.81 -3.14 8.39
N ALA A 145 -10.05 -2.66 8.63
CA ALA A 145 -10.80 -1.76 7.74
C ALA A 145 -10.83 -2.20 6.25
N ASN A 146 -10.93 -3.51 6.01
CA ASN A 146 -10.87 -4.15 4.68
C ASN A 146 -9.54 -3.95 3.94
N SER A 147 -8.47 -3.60 4.63
CA SER A 147 -7.13 -3.58 4.07
C SER A 147 -6.63 -5.01 3.86
N ILE A 148 -5.94 -5.25 2.76
CA ILE A 148 -5.41 -6.56 2.37
C ILE A 148 -3.90 -6.44 2.22
N ALA A 149 -3.16 -7.46 2.66
CA ALA A 149 -1.72 -7.56 2.43
C ALA A 149 -1.39 -7.50 0.94
N GLY A 150 -0.32 -6.82 0.59
CA GLY A 150 0.19 -6.74 -0.78
C GLY A 150 1.53 -7.42 -0.96
N ILE A 151 1.91 -7.73 -2.19
CA ILE A 151 3.22 -8.29 -2.50
C ILE A 151 4.23 -7.15 -2.66
N GLU A 152 5.25 -7.18 -1.81
CA GLU A 152 6.42 -6.31 -1.92
C GLU A 152 7.42 -6.85 -2.93
N MET A 153 7.69 -8.17 -2.87
CA MET A 153 8.59 -8.82 -3.82
C MET A 153 8.16 -10.25 -4.08
N GLN A 154 8.00 -10.60 -5.35
CA GLN A 154 7.70 -11.97 -5.76
C GLN A 154 8.83 -12.93 -5.38
N GLY A 155 8.52 -14.18 -5.02
CA GLY A 155 9.50 -15.22 -4.77
C GLY A 155 10.32 -15.59 -6.01
N LYS A 156 9.70 -15.45 -7.18
CA LYS A 156 10.31 -15.65 -8.51
C LYS A 156 9.81 -14.55 -9.44
N PRO A 157 10.36 -13.33 -9.36
CA PRO A 157 9.92 -12.22 -10.20
C PRO A 157 10.18 -12.53 -11.68
N ALA A 158 9.23 -12.18 -12.55
CA ALA A 158 9.32 -12.32 -13.99
C ALA A 158 9.04 -10.99 -14.69
N GLN A 159 9.61 -10.79 -15.88
CA GLN A 159 9.37 -9.60 -16.68
C GLN A 159 7.89 -9.46 -17.04
N GLY A 160 7.34 -8.26 -16.85
CA GLY A 160 5.92 -7.95 -17.12
C GLY A 160 4.96 -8.39 -16.03
N GLN A 161 5.45 -9.01 -14.95
CA GLN A 161 4.64 -9.34 -13.79
C GLN A 161 4.41 -8.09 -12.94
N ALA A 162 3.15 -7.75 -12.68
CA ALA A 162 2.77 -6.71 -11.74
C ALA A 162 2.40 -7.33 -10.38
N SER A 163 2.57 -6.57 -9.30
CA SER A 163 2.07 -6.89 -7.97
C SER A 163 1.61 -5.61 -7.28
N TYR A 164 0.77 -5.76 -6.26
CA TYR A 164 0.27 -4.65 -5.47
C TYR A 164 0.87 -4.73 -4.07
N SER A 165 1.56 -3.67 -3.63
CA SER A 165 2.15 -3.60 -2.30
C SER A 165 1.13 -3.29 -1.20
N ARG A 166 -0.05 -2.80 -1.57
CA ARG A 166 -1.16 -2.51 -0.65
C ARG A 166 -2.50 -2.51 -1.36
N VAL A 167 -3.52 -3.05 -0.69
CA VAL A 167 -4.93 -2.83 -1.05
C VAL A 167 -5.70 -2.51 0.22
N GLY A 168 -6.29 -1.32 0.32
CA GLY A 168 -7.13 -0.98 1.46
C GLY A 168 -7.21 0.51 1.77
N ARG A 169 -7.79 0.81 2.94
CA ARG A 169 -7.98 2.17 3.45
C ARG A 169 -6.97 2.46 4.55
N LEU A 170 -6.57 3.72 4.65
CA LEU A 170 -5.87 4.26 5.81
C LEU A 170 -6.83 4.29 7.02
N LEU A 171 -6.29 4.14 8.21
CA LEU A 171 -7.02 4.20 9.49
C LEU A 171 -7.16 5.64 9.94
#